data_bc2f639c37f4f8ca31cc9dfb2abcf634
#
_entry.id   bc2f639c37f4f8ca31cc9dfb2abcf634
#
_cell.length_a   1.000
_cell.length_b   1.000
_cell.length_c   1.000
_cell.angle_alpha   90.00
_cell.angle_beta   90.00
_cell.angle_gamma   90.00
#
_symmetry.space_group_name_H-M   'P 1'
#
loop_
_entity.id
_entity.type
_entity.pdbx_description
1 polymer ?
#
loop_
_entity_poly.entity_id
_entity_poly.type
_entity_poly.pdbx_seq_one_letter_code
_entity_poly.pdbx_strand_id
1 'polypeptide(L)'
;TSGPIPPNPSELLGSQKMKDLVEQLKQRYDVIIIDAPPVGIVTDAAILSTIVDGTILVIASGKTEIEGAKRAKQLLENVGARILGVVMTMIPVSKKGYYGYQYYSYEEQVEVPKKRRR
;
A
#
# COMPACT_ATOMS: atom_id res chain seq x y z
N THR A 1 -6.57 -15.39 -8.65
CA THR A 1 -7.55 -16.31 -8.02
C THR A 1 -6.86 -17.03 -6.88
N SER A 2 -7.46 -16.97 -5.68
CA SER A 2 -6.97 -17.76 -4.55
C SER A 2 -7.30 -19.24 -4.77
N GLY A 3 -6.37 -20.12 -4.42
CA GLY A 3 -6.65 -21.55 -4.28
C GLY A 3 -7.55 -21.83 -3.06
N PRO A 4 -7.67 -23.08 -2.60
CA PRO A 4 -8.37 -23.43 -1.37
C PRO A 4 -7.82 -22.63 -0.20
N ILE A 5 -8.71 -22.11 0.66
CA ILE A 5 -8.31 -21.33 1.84
C ILE A 5 -7.60 -22.30 2.81
N PRO A 6 -6.33 -22.02 3.20
CA PRO A 6 -5.63 -22.85 4.15
C PRO A 6 -6.27 -22.75 5.55
N PRO A 7 -6.18 -23.78 6.39
CA PRO A 7 -6.75 -23.74 7.74
C PRO A 7 -6.12 -22.66 8.62
N ASN A 8 -4.85 -22.32 8.41
CA ASN A 8 -4.11 -21.30 9.17
C ASN A 8 -3.41 -20.30 8.23
N PRO A 9 -4.11 -19.28 7.69
CA PRO A 9 -3.55 -18.32 6.74
C PRO A 9 -2.32 -17.57 7.26
N SER A 10 -2.33 -17.14 8.51
CA SER A 10 -1.23 -16.38 9.12
C SER A 10 0.06 -17.21 9.25
N GLU A 11 -0.05 -18.51 9.54
CA GLU A 11 1.11 -19.42 9.57
C GLU A 11 1.75 -19.58 8.18
N LEU A 12 0.91 -19.60 7.14
CA LEU A 12 1.40 -19.64 5.77
C LEU A 12 2.22 -18.41 5.41
N LEU A 13 1.75 -17.21 5.81
CA LEU A 13 2.45 -15.94 5.59
C LEU A 13 3.80 -15.88 6.33
N GLY A 14 3.89 -16.46 7.53
CA GLY A 14 5.15 -16.56 8.30
C GLY A 14 6.07 -17.70 7.87
N SER A 15 5.65 -18.56 6.94
CA SER A 15 6.38 -19.77 6.55
C SER A 15 7.63 -19.47 5.72
N GLN A 16 8.57 -20.44 5.70
CA GLN A 16 9.74 -20.36 4.82
C GLN A 16 9.34 -20.28 3.34
N LYS A 17 8.25 -20.95 2.94
CA LYS A 17 7.74 -20.90 1.57
C LYS A 17 7.35 -19.49 1.13
N MET A 18 6.78 -18.68 2.03
CA MET A 18 6.44 -17.29 1.74
C MET A 18 7.71 -16.44 1.57
N LYS A 19 8.72 -16.64 2.41
CA LYS A 19 10.01 -15.96 2.29
C LYS A 19 10.69 -16.32 0.96
N ASP A 20 10.72 -17.60 0.61
CA ASP A 20 11.31 -18.07 -0.65
C ASP A 20 10.57 -17.50 -1.86
N LEU A 21 9.24 -17.38 -1.79
CA LEU A 21 8.43 -16.74 -2.83
C LEU A 21 8.82 -15.26 -3.01
N VAL A 22 8.93 -14.51 -1.92
CA VAL A 22 9.34 -13.08 -1.98
C VAL A 22 10.74 -12.95 -2.59
N GLU A 23 11.69 -13.81 -2.21
CA GLU A 23 13.03 -13.80 -2.79
C GLU A 23 13.04 -14.15 -4.28
N GLN A 24 12.22 -15.11 -4.72
CA GLN A 24 12.07 -15.43 -6.15
C GLN A 24 11.45 -14.26 -6.94
N LEU A 25 10.49 -13.54 -6.35
CA LEU A 25 9.88 -12.37 -6.98
C LEU A 25 10.88 -11.22 -7.10
N LYS A 26 11.74 -10.99 -6.09
CA LYS A 26 12.81 -9.99 -6.13
C LYS A 26 13.79 -10.20 -7.30
N GLN A 27 13.97 -11.44 -7.75
CA GLN A 27 14.82 -11.73 -8.91
C GLN A 27 14.18 -11.35 -10.26
N ARG A 28 12.86 -11.11 -10.29
CA ARG A 28 12.07 -10.89 -11.51
C ARG A 28 11.49 -9.49 -11.63
N TYR A 29 11.33 -8.79 -10.51
CA TYR A 29 10.62 -7.52 -10.44
C TYR A 29 11.43 -6.51 -9.63
N ASP A 30 11.50 -5.27 -10.13
CA ASP A 30 12.16 -4.16 -9.44
C ASP A 30 11.35 -3.66 -8.25
N VAL A 31 10.02 -3.79 -8.31
CA VAL A 31 9.09 -3.38 -7.25
C VAL A 31 8.03 -4.46 -7.05
N ILE A 32 7.80 -4.85 -5.80
CA ILE A 32 6.76 -5.79 -5.38
C ILE A 32 5.88 -5.08 -4.36
N ILE A 33 4.59 -5.00 -4.62
CA ILE A 33 3.61 -4.43 -3.70
C ILE A 33 2.72 -5.55 -3.18
N ILE A 34 2.68 -5.70 -1.86
CA ILE A 34 1.81 -6.67 -1.17
C ILE A 34 0.69 -5.88 -0.49
N ASP A 35 -0.55 -6.09 -0.94
CA ASP A 35 -1.74 -5.57 -0.27
C ASP A 35 -2.10 -6.47 0.90
N ALA A 36 -2.33 -5.87 2.07
CA ALA A 36 -2.56 -6.59 3.32
C ALA A 36 -3.78 -6.02 4.06
N PRO A 37 -4.51 -6.87 4.79
CA PRO A 37 -5.63 -6.43 5.60
C PRO A 37 -5.18 -5.47 6.73
N PRO A 38 -6.14 -4.74 7.36
CA PRO A 38 -5.82 -3.78 8.41
C PRO A 38 -5.05 -4.40 9.58
N VAL A 39 -3.89 -3.83 9.91
CA VAL A 39 -2.97 -4.34 10.94
C VAL A 39 -3.59 -4.43 12.35
N GLY A 40 -4.62 -3.65 12.63
CA GLY A 40 -5.32 -3.68 13.93
C GLY A 40 -6.37 -4.78 14.04
N ILE A 41 -6.66 -5.53 12.98
CA ILE A 41 -7.71 -6.57 12.94
C ILE A 41 -7.08 -7.96 12.92
N VAL A 42 -6.06 -8.17 12.09
CA VAL A 42 -5.37 -9.45 11.93
C VAL A 42 -3.86 -9.26 11.97
N THR A 43 -3.14 -10.36 12.24
CA THR A 43 -1.67 -10.34 12.37
C THR A 43 -0.93 -10.37 11.03
N ASP A 44 -1.63 -10.58 9.92
CA ASP A 44 -1.08 -10.81 8.59
C ASP A 44 -0.14 -9.68 8.15
N ALA A 45 -0.58 -8.43 8.29
CA ALA A 45 0.23 -7.26 7.93
C ALA A 45 1.49 -7.14 8.80
N ALA A 46 1.40 -7.47 10.08
CA ALA A 46 2.54 -7.48 10.99
C ALA A 46 3.56 -8.57 10.60
N ILE A 47 3.09 -9.78 10.26
CA ILE A 47 3.96 -10.87 9.78
C ILE A 47 4.64 -10.48 8.47
N LEU A 48 3.88 -10.00 7.48
CA LEU A 48 4.41 -9.59 6.18
C LEU A 48 5.44 -8.46 6.32
N SER A 49 5.22 -7.52 7.23
CA SER A 49 6.14 -6.39 7.46
C SER A 49 7.54 -6.81 7.90
N THR A 50 7.70 -8.03 8.41
CA THR A 50 9.01 -8.57 8.83
C THR A 50 9.83 -9.17 7.68
N ILE A 51 9.23 -9.40 6.51
CA ILE A 51 9.88 -10.05 5.35
C ILE A 51 9.97 -9.13 4.12
N VAL A 52 9.48 -7.89 4.22
CA VAL A 52 9.55 -6.89 3.15
C VAL A 52 10.58 -5.81 3.48
N ASP A 53 11.03 -5.07 2.46
CA ASP A 53 12.03 -4.02 2.62
C ASP A 53 11.46 -2.75 3.28
N GLY A 54 10.15 -2.60 3.28
CA GLY A 54 9.47 -1.48 3.95
C GLY A 54 7.96 -1.57 3.90
N THR A 55 7.31 -0.86 4.80
CA THR A 55 5.85 -0.84 4.99
C THR A 55 5.32 0.58 4.85
N ILE A 56 4.24 0.74 4.13
CA ILE A 56 3.49 1.99 4.05
C ILE A 56 2.20 1.83 4.83
N LEU A 57 1.96 2.70 5.80
CA LEU A 57 0.70 2.73 6.55
C LEU A 57 -0.32 3.58 5.79
N VAL A 58 -1.44 2.99 5.40
CA VAL A 58 -2.52 3.70 4.72
C VAL A 58 -3.61 4.07 5.72
N ILE A 59 -3.98 5.34 5.77
CA ILE A 59 -5.07 5.86 6.61
C ILE A 59 -6.09 6.61 5.76
N ALA A 60 -7.36 6.58 6.19
CA ALA A 60 -8.45 7.26 5.48
C ALA A 60 -8.88 8.51 6.24
N SER A 61 -8.85 9.67 5.56
CA SER A 61 -9.29 10.94 6.12
C SER A 61 -10.76 10.86 6.56
N GLY A 62 -11.06 11.34 7.76
CA GLY A 62 -12.41 11.33 8.32
C GLY A 62 -12.96 9.95 8.71
N LYS A 63 -12.20 8.86 8.51
CA LYS A 63 -12.60 7.50 8.90
C LYS A 63 -11.65 6.85 9.89
N THR A 64 -10.34 7.01 9.67
CA THR A 64 -9.33 6.44 10.58
C THR A 64 -9.20 7.34 11.80
N GLU A 65 -9.50 6.79 12.97
CA GLU A 65 -9.28 7.47 14.24
C GLU A 65 -7.79 7.62 14.54
N ILE A 66 -7.40 8.76 15.13
CA ILE A 66 -5.99 9.07 15.46
C ILE A 66 -5.39 7.98 16.36
N GLU A 67 -6.13 7.55 17.37
CA GLU A 67 -5.66 6.51 18.29
C GLU A 67 -5.54 5.13 17.61
N GLY A 68 -6.41 4.85 16.63
CA GLY A 68 -6.31 3.67 15.78
C GLY A 68 -5.04 3.69 14.92
N ALA A 69 -4.73 4.83 14.31
CA ALA A 69 -3.50 5.00 13.52
C ALA A 69 -2.24 4.87 14.39
N LYS A 70 -2.23 5.45 15.59
CA LYS A 70 -1.11 5.31 16.55
C LYS A 70 -0.90 3.86 16.97
N ARG A 71 -1.99 3.14 17.29
CA ARG A 71 -1.93 1.71 17.63
C ARG A 71 -1.40 0.87 16.48
N ALA A 72 -1.86 1.13 15.25
CA ALA A 72 -1.38 0.44 14.06
C ALA A 72 0.13 0.63 13.88
N LYS A 73 0.62 1.87 14.02
CA LYS A 73 2.04 2.20 14.00
C LYS A 73 2.80 1.41 15.06
N GLN A 74 2.33 1.44 16.31
CA GLN A 74 2.98 0.74 17.43
C GLN A 74 3.05 -0.78 17.20
N LEU A 75 2.00 -1.40 16.66
CA LEU A 75 2.00 -2.82 16.34
C LEU A 75 3.08 -3.17 15.31
N LEU A 76 3.24 -2.35 14.28
CA LEU A 76 4.29 -2.54 13.28
C LEU A 76 5.69 -2.33 13.88
N GLU A 77 5.88 -1.30 14.71
CA GLU A 77 7.15 -1.04 15.38
C GLU A 77 7.54 -2.18 16.34
N ASN A 78 6.59 -2.76 17.06
CA ASN A 78 6.81 -3.86 17.99
C ASN A 78 7.36 -5.13 17.32
N VAL A 79 7.07 -5.33 16.03
CA VAL A 79 7.61 -6.46 15.26
C VAL A 79 8.86 -6.07 14.44
N GLY A 80 9.39 -4.85 14.64
CA GLY A 80 10.57 -4.37 13.95
C GLY A 80 10.33 -3.97 12.49
N ALA A 81 9.09 -3.68 12.10
CA ALA A 81 8.76 -3.25 10.74
C ALA A 81 9.43 -1.92 10.39
N ARG A 82 10.02 -1.83 9.21
CA ARG A 82 10.54 -0.59 8.66
C ARG A 82 9.41 0.23 8.05
N ILE A 83 8.87 1.19 8.79
CA ILE A 83 7.81 2.08 8.28
C ILE A 83 8.45 3.16 7.41
N LEU A 84 8.14 3.17 6.11
CA LEU A 84 8.63 4.16 5.14
C LEU A 84 7.86 5.48 5.22
N GLY A 85 6.59 5.42 5.61
CA GLY A 85 5.73 6.60 5.73
C GLY A 85 4.26 6.25 5.82
N VAL A 86 3.44 7.29 5.73
CA VAL A 86 1.98 7.21 5.80
C VAL A 86 1.37 7.80 4.54
N VAL A 87 0.40 7.11 3.95
CA VAL A 87 -0.41 7.61 2.85
C VAL A 87 -1.82 7.90 3.37
N MET A 88 -2.28 9.13 3.17
CA MET A 88 -3.64 9.52 3.51
C MET A 88 -4.53 9.45 2.26
N THR A 89 -5.60 8.67 2.35
CA THR A 89 -6.63 8.53 1.31
C THR A 89 -7.92 9.24 1.68
N MET A 90 -8.88 9.29 0.78
CA MET A 90 -10.22 9.87 0.99
C MET A 90 -10.19 11.34 1.46
N ILE A 91 -9.17 12.10 1.06
CA ILE A 91 -9.10 13.52 1.37
C ILE A 91 -10.21 14.24 0.59
N PRO A 92 -11.14 14.97 1.27
CA PRO A 92 -12.19 15.70 0.57
C PRO A 92 -11.57 16.82 -0.27
N VAL A 93 -11.79 16.79 -1.59
CA VAL A 93 -11.38 17.87 -2.48
C VAL A 93 -12.41 19.00 -2.32
N SER A 94 -12.12 19.98 -1.48
CA SER A 94 -12.95 21.18 -1.37
C SER A 94 -12.77 22.07 -2.60
N LYS A 95 -13.86 22.42 -3.28
CA LYS A 95 -13.85 23.41 -4.37
C LYS A 95 -13.57 24.85 -3.90
N LYS A 96 -13.48 25.09 -2.60
CA LYS A 96 -13.19 26.42 -2.00
C LYS A 96 -11.97 26.31 -1.09
N GLY A 97 -10.84 26.70 -1.62
CA GLY A 97 -9.82 27.39 -0.84
C GLY A 97 -8.72 26.57 -0.20
N TYR A 98 -7.54 26.99 -0.47
CA TYR A 98 -6.36 27.06 0.41
C TYR A 98 -5.59 25.75 0.66
N TYR A 99 -5.34 24.98 -0.32
CA TYR A 99 -4.07 24.28 -0.60
C TYR A 99 -4.19 23.76 -2.02
N GLY A 100 -3.84 24.59 -2.97
CA GLY A 100 -3.64 24.18 -4.36
C GLY A 100 -2.44 23.25 -4.43
N TYR A 101 -2.63 21.98 -4.10
CA TYR A 101 -1.79 20.95 -4.67
C TYR A 101 -2.11 20.97 -6.16
N GLN A 102 -1.29 21.69 -6.89
CA GLN A 102 -1.24 21.64 -8.33
C GLN A 102 -0.89 20.20 -8.69
N TYR A 103 -1.93 19.39 -8.96
CA TYR A 103 -1.75 18.17 -9.70
C TYR A 103 -1.15 18.58 -11.02
N TYR A 104 0.13 18.37 -11.20
CA TYR A 104 0.72 18.31 -12.53
C TYR A 104 0.06 17.12 -13.22
N SER A 105 -1.09 17.35 -13.85
CA SER A 105 -1.55 16.50 -14.90
C SER A 105 -0.53 16.66 -16.03
N TYR A 106 0.31 15.67 -16.21
CA TYR A 106 1.00 15.47 -17.46
C TYR A 106 -0.09 15.08 -18.48
N GLU A 107 -0.82 16.07 -19.01
CA GLU A 107 -1.46 15.94 -20.30
C GLU A 107 -0.32 15.90 -21.31
N GLU A 108 0.06 14.71 -21.74
CA GLU A 108 0.75 14.51 -23.00
C GLU A 108 -0.09 15.20 -24.07
N GLN A 109 0.37 16.34 -24.55
CA GLN A 109 -0.16 16.99 -25.74
C GLN A 109 0.17 16.08 -26.95
N VAL A 110 -0.68 15.11 -27.19
CA VAL A 110 -0.68 14.40 -28.46
C VAL A 110 -1.28 15.37 -29.49
N GLU A 111 -0.43 16.09 -30.21
CA GLU A 111 -0.83 16.84 -31.38
C GLU A 111 -1.40 15.89 -32.44
N VAL A 112 -2.73 15.88 -32.59
CA VAL A 112 -3.40 15.18 -33.68
C VAL A 112 -3.28 16.05 -34.94
N PRO A 113 -2.61 15.62 -36.02
CA PRO A 113 -2.50 16.40 -37.23
C PRO A 113 -3.88 16.59 -37.90
N LYS A 114 -4.31 17.84 -38.07
CA LYS A 114 -5.52 18.17 -38.83
C LYS A 114 -5.40 17.74 -40.30
N LYS A 115 -6.16 16.72 -40.70
CA LYS A 115 -6.32 16.35 -42.10
C LYS A 115 -6.94 17.52 -42.87
N ARG A 116 -6.19 18.13 -43.81
CA ARG A 116 -6.73 19.06 -44.81
C ARG A 116 -7.75 18.32 -45.68
N ARG A 117 -9.00 18.79 -45.65
CA ARG A 117 -9.98 18.42 -46.68
C ARG A 117 -9.69 19.21 -47.97
N ARG A 118 -9.51 18.50 -49.08
CA ARG A 118 -9.66 19.01 -50.45
C ARG A 118 -11.07 18.80 -50.91
#